data_8d7e2e6f1329addcd54051cd4a4d235f
#
_entry.id   8d7e2e6f1329addcd54051cd4a4d235f
#
_cell.length_a   1.000
_cell.length_b   1.000
_cell.length_c   1.000
_cell.angle_alpha   90.00
_cell.angle_beta   90.00
_cell.angle_gamma   90.00
#
_symmetry.space_group_name_H-M   'P 1'
#
loop_
_entity.id
_entity.type
_entity.pdbx_description
1 polymer ?
#
loop_
_entity_poly.entity_id
_entity_poly.type
_entity_poly.pdbx_seq_one_letter_code
_entity_poly.pdbx_strand_id
1 'polypeptide(L)'
;KLQAIEPSYEHIPAGMLRRMGKAVRMGVGAALPLLQGNPLPDGIILGTANGGKEDCVKFLNQIIEYNEGMLTPLNFVQGTPNAVASQIGILTKNLGYNITHMHLGLAFENVLTDADMLITEKPSQQYLLGAVDDISTYNYYFEDKAGWYKKDAISSHDFYKSGTAGSVAGE
;
A
#
# COMPACT_ATOMS: atom_id res chain seq x y z
N LYS A 1 15.76 -14.78 -8.58
CA LYS A 1 15.14 -14.10 -7.45
C LYS A 1 14.92 -12.65 -7.85
N LEU A 2 13.69 -12.18 -7.84
CA LEU A 2 13.36 -10.77 -8.03
C LEU A 2 13.44 -10.11 -6.64
N GLN A 3 14.10 -8.96 -6.56
CA GLN A 3 14.17 -8.16 -5.35
C GLN A 3 13.65 -6.76 -5.65
N ALA A 4 12.69 -6.31 -4.87
CA ALA A 4 12.20 -4.94 -4.96
C ALA A 4 13.23 -3.98 -4.33
N ILE A 5 13.51 -2.89 -5.03
CA ILE A 5 14.33 -1.80 -4.51
C ILE A 5 13.39 -0.77 -3.89
N GLU A 6 13.53 -0.54 -2.59
CA GLU A 6 12.75 0.48 -1.89
C GLU A 6 13.10 1.89 -2.42
N PRO A 7 12.13 2.83 -2.46
CA PRO A 7 12.41 4.21 -2.87
C PRO A 7 13.34 4.91 -1.88
N SER A 8 13.98 6.01 -2.30
CA SER A 8 14.74 6.87 -1.38
C SER A 8 13.81 7.54 -0.37
N TYR A 9 14.27 7.63 0.86
CA TYR A 9 13.54 8.25 1.98
C TYR A 9 14.11 9.61 2.40
N GLU A 10 15.05 10.16 1.64
CA GLU A 10 15.75 11.42 1.98
C GLU A 10 14.82 12.63 2.14
N HIS A 11 13.68 12.59 1.47
CA HIS A 11 12.66 13.66 1.53
C HIS A 11 11.70 13.53 2.71
N ILE A 12 11.84 12.48 3.52
CA ILE A 12 10.99 12.24 4.68
C ILE A 12 11.77 12.57 5.96
N PRO A 13 11.26 13.48 6.82
CA PRO A 13 11.90 13.75 8.09
C PRO A 13 12.11 12.48 8.93
N ALA A 14 13.33 12.28 9.44
CA ALA A 14 13.70 11.05 10.13
C ALA A 14 12.79 10.68 11.32
N GLY A 15 12.27 11.70 12.03
CA GLY A 15 11.31 11.50 13.12
C GLY A 15 9.97 10.94 12.67
N MET A 16 9.54 11.27 11.45
CA MET A 16 8.32 10.73 10.85
C MET A 16 8.56 9.35 10.27
N LEU A 17 9.68 9.16 9.58
CA LEU A 17 10.05 7.87 8.99
C LEU A 17 10.07 6.73 10.02
N ARG A 18 10.56 7.00 11.24
CA ARG A 18 10.59 6.03 12.34
C ARG A 18 9.21 5.57 12.81
N ARG A 19 8.18 6.35 12.51
CA ARG A 19 6.79 6.07 12.90
C ARG A 19 5.97 5.45 11.78
N MET A 20 6.55 5.26 10.60
CA MET A 20 5.88 4.68 9.45
C MET A 20 6.17 3.18 9.37
N GLY A 21 5.13 2.38 9.23
CA GLY A 21 5.24 0.99 8.81
C GLY A 21 5.83 0.89 7.40
N LYS A 22 6.25 -0.29 7.00
CA LYS A 22 6.98 -0.50 5.73
C LYS A 22 6.15 -0.06 4.52
N ALA A 23 4.89 -0.47 4.42
CA ALA A 23 4.01 -0.06 3.32
C ALA A 23 3.84 1.46 3.26
N VAL A 24 3.63 2.11 4.43
CA VAL A 24 3.44 3.57 4.49
C VAL A 24 4.69 4.31 4.03
N ARG A 25 5.89 3.94 4.53
CA ARG A 25 7.13 4.62 4.10
C ARG A 25 7.44 4.41 2.63
N MET A 26 7.17 3.20 2.08
CA MET A 26 7.35 2.92 0.65
C MET A 26 6.45 3.80 -0.22
N GLY A 27 5.16 3.85 0.11
CA GLY A 27 4.20 4.68 -0.63
C GLY A 27 4.50 6.17 -0.55
N VAL A 28 4.82 6.67 0.64
CA VAL A 28 5.23 8.06 0.84
C VAL A 28 6.53 8.36 0.11
N GLY A 29 7.53 7.48 0.21
CA GLY A 29 8.83 7.64 -0.47
C GLY A 29 8.71 7.65 -1.99
N ALA A 30 7.79 6.88 -2.56
CA ALA A 30 7.51 6.88 -3.99
C ALA A 30 6.72 8.12 -4.45
N ALA A 31 5.79 8.61 -3.62
CA ALA A 31 4.89 9.71 -3.98
C ALA A 31 5.56 11.10 -3.85
N LEU A 32 6.32 11.34 -2.79
CA LEU A 32 6.87 12.67 -2.50
C LEU A 32 7.73 13.25 -3.64
N PRO A 33 8.63 12.50 -4.29
CA PRO A 33 9.41 13.02 -5.42
C PRO A 33 8.55 13.49 -6.59
N LEU A 34 7.41 12.84 -6.83
CA LEU A 34 6.48 13.22 -7.90
C LEU A 34 5.74 14.53 -7.59
N LEU A 35 5.57 14.84 -6.31
CA LEU A 35 4.86 16.03 -5.85
C LEU A 35 5.79 17.24 -5.68
N GLN A 36 7.10 17.04 -5.66
CA GLN A 36 8.07 18.13 -5.53
C GLN A 36 8.13 18.95 -6.82
N GLY A 37 7.94 20.27 -6.69
CA GLY A 37 7.98 21.20 -7.82
C GLY A 37 6.77 21.15 -8.75
N ASN A 38 5.79 20.32 -8.45
CA ASN A 38 4.53 20.23 -9.19
C ASN A 38 3.36 20.78 -8.35
N PRO A 39 2.28 21.25 -8.98
CA PRO A 39 1.04 21.56 -8.28
C PRO A 39 0.55 20.36 -7.49
N LEU A 40 -0.03 20.61 -6.32
CA LEU A 40 -0.65 19.52 -5.56
C LEU A 40 -1.84 18.95 -6.35
N PRO A 41 -2.00 17.62 -6.37
CA PRO A 41 -3.15 17.01 -7.02
C PRO A 41 -4.45 17.36 -6.28
N ASP A 42 -5.57 17.38 -7.00
CA ASP A 42 -6.89 17.57 -6.42
C ASP A 42 -7.35 16.38 -5.58
N GLY A 43 -6.71 15.22 -5.78
CA GLY A 43 -6.97 14.05 -4.96
C GLY A 43 -5.87 12.98 -5.07
N ILE A 44 -5.95 12.03 -4.15
CA ILE A 44 -5.04 10.89 -4.02
C ILE A 44 -5.87 9.61 -4.06
N ILE A 45 -5.61 8.75 -5.03
CA ILE A 45 -6.33 7.49 -5.23
C ILE A 45 -5.30 6.38 -5.26
N LEU A 46 -5.28 5.54 -4.25
CA LEU A 46 -4.34 4.43 -4.17
C LEU A 46 -5.04 3.09 -4.23
N GLY A 47 -4.29 2.08 -4.64
CA GLY A 47 -4.69 0.68 -4.61
C GLY A 47 -3.78 -0.12 -3.69
N THR A 48 -4.34 -1.13 -3.05
CA THR A 48 -3.58 -2.10 -2.27
C THR A 48 -4.26 -3.47 -2.31
N ALA A 49 -3.47 -4.52 -2.42
CA ALA A 49 -3.99 -5.89 -2.34
C ALA A 49 -4.28 -6.28 -0.89
N ASN A 50 -3.44 -5.86 0.03
CA ASN A 50 -3.41 -6.34 1.41
C ASN A 50 -3.71 -5.27 2.47
N GLY A 51 -3.67 -4.00 2.10
CA GLY A 51 -3.78 -2.90 3.06
C GLY A 51 -2.64 -2.91 4.08
N GLY A 52 -2.91 -2.43 5.28
CA GLY A 52 -1.97 -2.46 6.42
C GLY A 52 -1.97 -3.77 7.19
N LYS A 53 -2.05 -4.93 6.52
CA LYS A 53 -2.24 -6.25 7.15
C LYS A 53 -1.19 -6.56 8.22
N GLU A 54 0.08 -6.21 7.99
CA GLU A 54 1.14 -6.44 8.98
C GLU A 54 0.88 -5.70 10.29
N ASP A 55 0.58 -4.40 10.20
CA ASP A 55 0.33 -3.57 11.38
C ASP A 55 -1.00 -3.95 12.05
N CYS A 56 -2.00 -4.37 11.27
CA CYS A 56 -3.23 -4.94 11.80
C CYS A 56 -2.97 -6.21 12.62
N VAL A 57 -2.17 -7.16 12.10
CA VAL A 57 -1.83 -8.39 12.83
C VAL A 57 -1.00 -8.08 14.07
N LYS A 58 -0.04 -7.14 13.99
CA LYS A 58 0.71 -6.68 15.18
C LYS A 58 -0.23 -6.11 16.24
N PHE A 59 -1.21 -5.30 15.83
CA PHE A 59 -2.18 -4.74 16.76
C PHE A 59 -3.05 -5.82 17.41
N LEU A 60 -3.56 -6.78 16.62
CA LEU A 60 -4.34 -7.90 17.15
C LEU A 60 -3.53 -8.78 18.11
N ASN A 61 -2.27 -9.04 17.81
CA ASN A 61 -1.39 -9.78 18.71
C ASN A 61 -1.18 -9.03 20.03
N GLN A 62 -1.06 -7.71 20.03
CA GLN A 62 -0.97 -6.91 21.24
C GLN A 62 -2.23 -7.01 22.12
N ILE A 63 -3.42 -7.09 21.51
CA ILE A 63 -4.66 -7.30 22.26
C ILE A 63 -4.59 -8.61 23.07
N ILE A 64 -4.09 -9.68 22.45
CA ILE A 64 -3.95 -10.99 23.09
C ILE A 64 -2.82 -10.97 24.14
N GLU A 65 -1.65 -10.49 23.74
CA GLU A 65 -0.43 -10.53 24.57
C GLU A 65 -0.56 -9.68 25.84
N TYR A 66 -1.17 -8.49 25.72
CA TYR A 66 -1.29 -7.54 26.83
C TYR A 66 -2.67 -7.54 27.50
N ASN A 67 -3.51 -8.53 27.18
CA ASN A 67 -4.87 -8.66 27.73
C ASN A 67 -5.65 -7.34 27.65
N GLU A 68 -5.68 -6.74 26.45
CA GLU A 68 -6.32 -5.45 26.13
C GLU A 68 -5.71 -4.21 26.84
N GLY A 69 -4.58 -4.37 27.53
CA GLY A 69 -3.98 -3.31 28.34
C GLY A 69 -3.15 -2.30 27.53
N MET A 70 -1.93 -2.67 27.15
CA MET A 70 -0.97 -1.73 26.52
C MET A 70 -0.98 -1.84 24.98
N LEU A 71 -1.95 -1.19 24.35
CA LEU A 71 -2.05 -1.17 22.89
C LEU A 71 -1.27 0.00 22.27
N THR A 72 -0.68 -0.22 21.11
CA THR A 72 0.01 0.82 20.34
C THR A 72 -0.97 1.44 19.34
N PRO A 73 -1.49 2.66 19.58
CA PRO A 73 -2.45 3.31 18.67
C PRO A 73 -1.93 3.44 17.25
N LEU A 74 -0.61 3.57 17.09
CA LEU A 74 0.04 3.67 15.79
C LEU A 74 -0.21 2.43 14.92
N ASN A 75 -0.11 1.23 15.48
CA ASN A 75 -0.36 -0.01 14.73
C ASN A 75 -1.82 -0.07 14.25
N PHE A 76 -2.76 0.41 15.06
CA PHE A 76 -4.16 0.51 14.65
C PHE A 76 -4.34 1.44 13.45
N VAL A 77 -3.78 2.65 13.50
CA VAL A 77 -3.90 3.64 12.43
C VAL A 77 -3.24 3.14 11.14
N GLN A 78 -2.05 2.56 11.24
CA GLN A 78 -1.32 2.05 10.07
C GLN A 78 -1.87 0.72 9.55
N GLY A 79 -2.63 -0.01 10.35
CA GLY A 79 -3.38 -1.19 9.95
C GLY A 79 -4.59 -0.90 9.03
N THR A 80 -4.94 0.38 8.85
CA THR A 80 -6.04 0.75 7.94
C THR A 80 -5.57 0.77 6.48
N PRO A 81 -6.40 0.34 5.51
CA PRO A 81 -6.02 0.37 4.10
C PRO A 81 -5.62 1.75 3.59
N ASN A 82 -6.25 2.81 4.11
CA ASN A 82 -5.99 4.19 3.68
C ASN A 82 -4.78 4.86 4.36
N ALA A 83 -3.99 4.13 5.14
CA ALA A 83 -2.87 4.71 5.89
C ALA A 83 -1.84 5.42 4.99
N VAL A 84 -1.52 4.84 3.83
CA VAL A 84 -0.57 5.42 2.86
C VAL A 84 -1.10 6.73 2.29
N ALA A 85 -2.31 6.72 1.71
CA ALA A 85 -2.91 7.90 1.10
C ALA A 85 -3.14 9.03 2.13
N SER A 86 -3.58 8.67 3.34
CA SER A 86 -3.74 9.62 4.43
C SER A 86 -2.41 10.26 4.85
N GLN A 87 -1.34 9.49 4.92
CA GLN A 87 -0.02 10.01 5.30
C GLN A 87 0.54 10.95 4.23
N ILE A 88 0.34 10.64 2.94
CA ILE A 88 0.69 11.56 1.84
C ILE A 88 -0.11 12.84 1.97
N GLY A 89 -1.42 12.75 2.17
CA GLY A 89 -2.30 13.92 2.37
C GLY A 89 -1.86 14.81 3.53
N ILE A 90 -1.51 14.23 4.67
CA ILE A 90 -1.00 14.96 5.85
C ILE A 90 0.29 15.70 5.53
N LEU A 91 1.26 15.01 4.90
CA LEU A 91 2.57 15.59 4.57
C LEU A 91 2.49 16.71 3.56
N THR A 92 1.61 16.59 2.59
CA THR A 92 1.41 17.58 1.52
C THR A 92 0.35 18.62 1.85
N LYS A 93 -0.34 18.48 3.00
CA LYS A 93 -1.51 19.29 3.38
C LYS A 93 -2.62 19.25 2.31
N ASN A 94 -2.74 18.13 1.62
CA ASN A 94 -3.80 17.91 0.65
C ASN A 94 -5.08 17.52 1.37
N LEU A 95 -6.13 18.32 1.17
CA LEU A 95 -7.46 18.14 1.75
C LEU A 95 -8.49 17.66 0.70
N GLY A 96 -8.04 17.35 -0.50
CA GLY A 96 -8.87 16.86 -1.60
C GLY A 96 -9.34 15.43 -1.42
N TYR A 97 -9.87 14.87 -2.51
CA TYR A 97 -10.32 13.48 -2.54
C TYR A 97 -9.19 12.54 -2.13
N ASN A 98 -9.45 11.63 -1.20
CA ASN A 98 -8.42 10.75 -0.66
C ASN A 98 -9.03 9.38 -0.35
N ILE A 99 -8.72 8.37 -1.18
CA ILE A 99 -9.26 7.03 -1.06
C ILE A 99 -8.20 5.97 -1.36
N THR A 100 -8.39 4.79 -0.80
CA THR A 100 -7.63 3.59 -1.15
C THR A 100 -8.58 2.45 -1.48
N HIS A 101 -8.48 1.93 -2.70
CA HIS A 101 -9.18 0.73 -3.13
C HIS A 101 -8.42 -0.51 -2.64
N MET A 102 -9.09 -1.36 -1.89
CA MET A 102 -8.54 -2.62 -1.43
C MET A 102 -9.19 -3.78 -2.18
N HIS A 103 -8.44 -4.39 -3.09
CA HIS A 103 -8.93 -5.49 -3.90
C HIS A 103 -7.77 -6.33 -4.45
N LEU A 104 -7.32 -7.31 -3.76
CA LEU A 104 -6.28 -8.27 -4.20
C LEU A 104 -5.61 -7.91 -5.56
N GLY A 105 -5.79 -8.74 -6.59
CA GLY A 105 -5.16 -8.55 -7.90
C GLY A 105 -5.75 -7.44 -8.79
N LEU A 106 -6.86 -6.80 -8.41
CA LEU A 106 -7.53 -5.74 -9.20
C LEU A 106 -7.51 -4.38 -8.52
N ALA A 107 -6.67 -4.19 -7.51
CA ALA A 107 -6.64 -2.95 -6.74
C ALA A 107 -6.29 -1.74 -7.61
N PHE A 108 -5.31 -1.87 -8.52
CA PHE A 108 -4.89 -0.77 -9.38
C PHE A 108 -5.88 -0.50 -10.52
N GLU A 109 -6.52 -1.51 -11.06
CA GLU A 109 -7.60 -1.35 -12.05
C GLU A 109 -8.78 -0.58 -11.47
N ASN A 110 -9.11 -0.80 -10.20
CA ASN A 110 -10.13 -0.02 -9.50
C ASN A 110 -9.71 1.45 -9.32
N VAL A 111 -8.43 1.71 -9.02
CA VAL A 111 -7.88 3.09 -8.98
C VAL A 111 -8.06 3.78 -10.33
N LEU A 112 -7.74 3.10 -11.43
CA LEU A 112 -7.88 3.66 -12.78
C LEU A 112 -9.34 3.93 -13.13
N THR A 113 -10.25 3.03 -12.75
CA THR A 113 -11.69 3.19 -13.00
C THR A 113 -12.25 4.40 -12.23
N ASP A 114 -11.89 4.55 -10.96
CA ASP A 114 -12.31 5.68 -10.13
C ASP A 114 -11.76 7.00 -10.69
N ALA A 115 -10.48 7.03 -11.06
CA ALA A 115 -9.86 8.19 -11.67
C ALA A 115 -10.51 8.59 -13.00
N ASP A 116 -10.86 7.63 -13.84
CA ASP A 116 -11.55 7.86 -15.13
C ASP A 116 -12.92 8.50 -14.92
N MET A 117 -13.68 8.01 -13.94
CA MET A 117 -14.97 8.60 -13.57
C MET A 117 -14.82 10.05 -13.11
N LEU A 118 -13.86 10.31 -12.22
CA LEU A 118 -13.62 11.65 -11.66
C LEU A 118 -13.12 12.64 -12.72
N ILE A 119 -12.21 12.22 -13.61
CA ILE A 119 -11.70 13.06 -14.71
C ILE A 119 -12.82 13.33 -15.75
N THR A 120 -13.70 12.36 -15.97
CA THR A 120 -14.86 12.56 -16.85
C THR A 120 -15.79 13.64 -16.29
N GLU A 121 -16.03 13.65 -14.99
CA GLU A 121 -16.85 14.67 -14.34
C GLU A 121 -16.16 16.04 -14.24
N LYS A 122 -14.84 16.03 -14.00
CA LYS A 122 -14.02 17.24 -13.75
C LYS A 122 -12.70 17.20 -14.53
N PRO A 123 -12.72 17.45 -15.85
CA PRO A 123 -11.56 17.27 -16.73
C PRO A 123 -10.35 18.14 -16.41
N SER A 124 -10.51 19.20 -15.61
CA SER A 124 -9.40 20.09 -15.23
C SER A 124 -8.64 19.62 -13.97
N GLN A 125 -9.15 18.60 -13.29
CA GLN A 125 -8.54 18.11 -12.06
C GLN A 125 -7.41 17.11 -12.35
N GLN A 126 -6.46 17.07 -11.41
CA GLN A 126 -5.31 16.17 -11.44
C GLN A 126 -5.34 15.26 -10.22
N TYR A 127 -5.04 13.98 -10.42
CA TYR A 127 -5.05 12.99 -9.36
C TYR A 127 -3.70 12.27 -9.26
N LEU A 128 -3.24 12.04 -8.04
CA LEU A 128 -2.13 11.13 -7.78
C LEU A 128 -2.67 9.71 -7.73
N LEU A 129 -2.22 8.87 -8.64
CA LEU A 129 -2.61 7.47 -8.71
C LEU A 129 -1.42 6.57 -8.36
N GLY A 130 -1.67 5.46 -7.70
CA GLY A 130 -0.64 4.48 -7.40
C GLY A 130 -1.17 3.21 -6.79
N ALA A 131 -0.29 2.22 -6.67
CA ALA A 131 -0.56 1.01 -5.89
C ALA A 131 0.66 0.72 -5.00
N VAL A 132 0.39 0.32 -3.76
CA VAL A 132 1.44 0.03 -2.78
C VAL A 132 1.07 -1.21 -1.99
N ASP A 133 1.95 -2.19 -2.05
CA ASP A 133 1.84 -3.40 -1.26
C ASP A 133 3.17 -3.77 -0.62
N ASP A 134 3.10 -4.30 0.58
CA ASP A 134 4.21 -4.90 1.29
C ASP A 134 3.87 -6.37 1.55
N ILE A 135 4.77 -7.26 1.15
CA ILE A 135 4.69 -8.67 1.50
C ILE A 135 5.47 -8.87 2.80
N SER A 136 4.74 -8.82 3.90
CA SER A 136 5.30 -9.15 5.22
C SER A 136 5.33 -10.67 5.44
N THR A 137 6.02 -11.09 6.50
CA THR A 137 6.02 -12.50 6.93
C THR A 137 4.60 -13.01 7.20
N TYR A 138 3.73 -12.15 7.74
CA TYR A 138 2.33 -12.51 7.97
C TYR A 138 1.55 -12.67 6.67
N ASN A 139 1.71 -11.75 5.71
CA ASN A 139 1.09 -11.85 4.40
C ASN A 139 1.51 -13.14 3.71
N TYR A 140 2.82 -13.39 3.66
CA TYR A 140 3.36 -14.62 3.08
C TYR A 140 2.77 -15.87 3.73
N TYR A 141 2.72 -15.91 5.07
CA TYR A 141 2.18 -17.07 5.79
C TYR A 141 0.71 -17.34 5.45
N PHE A 142 -0.13 -16.31 5.42
CA PHE A 142 -1.55 -16.47 5.10
C PHE A 142 -1.77 -16.87 3.65
N GLU A 143 -1.07 -16.26 2.73
CA GLU A 143 -1.19 -16.50 1.29
C GLU A 143 -0.64 -17.87 0.90
N ASP A 144 0.47 -18.31 1.52
CA ASP A 144 1.02 -19.64 1.33
C ASP A 144 0.05 -20.71 1.84
N LYS A 145 -0.53 -20.53 3.01
CA LYS A 145 -1.57 -21.42 3.57
C LYS A 145 -2.84 -21.46 2.73
N ALA A 146 -3.19 -20.35 2.11
CA ALA A 146 -4.31 -20.27 1.17
C ALA A 146 -3.99 -20.92 -0.19
N GLY A 147 -2.75 -21.31 -0.44
CA GLY A 147 -2.34 -21.93 -1.69
C GLY A 147 -2.22 -20.96 -2.86
N TRP A 148 -2.03 -19.67 -2.60
CA TRP A 148 -1.98 -18.64 -3.64
C TRP A 148 -0.64 -18.54 -4.34
N TYR A 149 0.42 -19.03 -3.72
CA TYR A 149 1.75 -19.03 -4.35
C TYR A 149 1.94 -20.21 -5.28
N LYS A 150 2.62 -19.95 -6.40
CA LYS A 150 3.07 -21.00 -7.32
C LYS A 150 4.16 -21.81 -6.64
N LYS A 151 4.02 -23.14 -6.68
CA LYS A 151 4.97 -24.08 -6.03
C LYS A 151 6.18 -24.38 -6.88
N ASP A 152 6.06 -24.23 -8.20
CA ASP A 152 7.11 -24.56 -9.15
C ASP A 152 7.96 -23.33 -9.52
N ALA A 153 9.21 -23.60 -9.96
CA ALA A 153 10.05 -22.54 -10.50
C ALA A 153 9.39 -21.88 -11.70
N ILE A 154 9.22 -20.55 -11.64
CA ILE A 154 8.47 -19.78 -12.62
C ILE A 154 9.47 -19.08 -13.55
N SER A 155 9.33 -19.28 -14.86
CA SER A 155 9.92 -18.40 -15.86
C SER A 155 8.99 -17.22 -16.13
N SER A 156 9.53 -16.14 -16.70
CA SER A 156 8.72 -14.97 -17.10
C SER A 156 7.59 -15.29 -18.09
N HIS A 157 7.60 -16.49 -18.70
CA HIS A 157 6.61 -16.97 -19.66
C HIS A 157 5.52 -17.87 -19.05
N ASP A 158 5.66 -18.23 -17.77
CA ASP A 158 4.77 -19.21 -17.12
C ASP A 158 3.65 -18.58 -16.29
N PHE A 159 3.46 -17.26 -16.37
CA PHE A 159 2.45 -16.52 -15.58
C PHE A 159 1.04 -17.10 -15.75
N TYR A 160 0.69 -17.56 -16.93
CA TYR A 160 -0.66 -18.03 -17.26
C TYR A 160 -0.82 -19.55 -17.20
N LYS A 161 0.27 -20.30 -17.07
CA LYS A 161 0.23 -21.77 -17.20
C LYS A 161 -0.11 -22.53 -15.92
N SER A 162 -0.13 -21.91 -14.77
CA SER A 162 -0.17 -22.65 -13.50
C SER A 162 -1.53 -22.77 -12.82
N GLY A 163 -2.61 -22.28 -13.44
CA GLY A 163 -3.97 -22.42 -12.89
C GLY A 163 -4.24 -21.74 -11.54
N THR A 164 -3.23 -21.32 -10.82
CA THR A 164 -3.34 -20.54 -9.60
C THR A 164 -2.95 -19.09 -9.89
N ALA A 165 -3.82 -18.16 -9.58
CA ALA A 165 -3.48 -16.74 -9.54
C ALA A 165 -2.37 -16.55 -8.48
N GLY A 166 -1.13 -16.77 -8.89
CA GLY A 166 0.01 -16.56 -8.00
C GLY A 166 0.42 -15.11 -8.01
N SER A 167 0.49 -14.48 -6.86
CA SER A 167 1.28 -13.27 -6.72
C SER A 167 2.76 -13.64 -6.85
N VAL A 168 3.52 -12.82 -7.58
CA VAL A 168 4.98 -12.90 -7.54
C VAL A 168 5.41 -12.18 -6.28
N ALA A 169 5.82 -12.93 -5.26
CA ALA A 169 6.43 -12.34 -4.10
C ALA A 169 7.80 -11.77 -4.50
N GLY A 170 7.91 -10.45 -4.51
CA GLY A 170 9.19 -9.75 -4.46
C GLY A 170 9.48 -9.41 -3.00
N GLU A 171 10.61 -9.86 -2.46
CA GLU A 171 11.20 -9.30 -1.26
C GLU A 171 11.94 -8.01 -1.59
#